data_23c8becdc80111639f4ee74a6c8644d8
#
_entry.id   23c8becdc80111639f4ee74a6c8644d8
#
_cell.length_a   1.000
_cell.length_b   1.000
_cell.length_c   1.000
_cell.angle_alpha   90.00
_cell.angle_beta   90.00
_cell.angle_gamma   90.00
#
_symmetry.space_group_name_H-M   'P 1'
#
loop_
_entity.id
_entity.type
_entity.pdbx_description
1 polymer ?
#
loop_
_entity_poly.entity_id
_entity_poly.type
_entity_poly.pdbx_seq_one_letter_code
_entity_poly.pdbx_strand_id
1 'polypeptide(L)'
;MGEAANGRETVRLCGSLKPSIAVIDIGMPQLNGIDAASQVGKVSPLTKIIILSMHTDETYILRALTASAKGYLLKDTAEDDLLPAVKAIAAGKSFFSPAIAKTLLEDHVRFLRQRGIGDSHDLLTDREKEVLHLLAEGRSNKEVANLLEIGVSTIETHRMNLMQKLNLHSTAEIILYAVRKRIIHQ
;
A
#
# COMPACT_ATOMS: atom_id res chain seq x y z
N MET A 1 -5.53 13.07 -32.33
CA MET A 1 -4.42 12.26 -31.83
C MET A 1 -3.15 12.97 -32.21
N GLY A 2 -2.13 13.00 -31.37
CA GLY A 2 -0.85 13.64 -31.62
C GLY A 2 0.29 12.83 -31.00
N GLU A 3 1.48 12.97 -31.57
CA GLU A 3 2.71 12.35 -31.05
C GLU A 3 3.71 13.46 -30.72
N ALA A 4 4.50 13.25 -29.65
CA ALA A 4 5.51 14.17 -29.20
C ALA A 4 6.85 13.44 -29.07
N ALA A 5 7.91 14.05 -29.59
CA ALA A 5 9.26 13.49 -29.56
C ALA A 5 10.00 13.78 -28.22
N ASN A 6 9.49 14.65 -27.39
CA ASN A 6 10.11 15.05 -26.12
C ASN A 6 9.09 15.63 -25.13
N GLY A 7 9.50 15.79 -23.88
CA GLY A 7 8.59 16.24 -22.81
C GLY A 7 8.08 17.67 -22.99
N ARG A 8 8.85 18.60 -23.54
CA ARG A 8 8.38 19.98 -23.80
C ARG A 8 7.28 20.01 -24.86
N GLU A 9 7.46 19.23 -25.91
CA GLU A 9 6.44 19.08 -26.97
C GLU A 9 5.19 18.40 -26.41
N THR A 10 5.32 17.37 -25.55
CA THR A 10 4.20 16.73 -24.85
C THR A 10 3.35 17.77 -24.11
N VAL A 11 3.97 18.64 -23.31
CA VAL A 11 3.26 19.69 -22.57
C VAL A 11 2.54 20.65 -23.52
N ARG A 12 3.22 21.10 -24.58
CA ARG A 12 2.64 22.00 -25.61
C ARG A 12 1.43 21.36 -26.28
N LEU A 13 1.56 20.12 -26.75
CA LEU A 13 0.49 19.41 -27.44
C LEU A 13 -0.69 19.11 -26.50
N CYS A 14 -0.46 18.71 -25.28
CA CYS A 14 -1.54 18.51 -24.31
C CYS A 14 -2.28 19.81 -24.01
N GLY A 15 -1.58 20.93 -23.90
CA GLY A 15 -2.20 22.24 -23.70
C GLY A 15 -3.08 22.69 -24.87
N SER A 16 -2.68 22.38 -26.13
CA SER A 16 -3.42 22.77 -27.35
C SER A 16 -4.54 21.78 -27.71
N LEU A 17 -4.27 20.48 -27.66
CA LEU A 17 -5.20 19.42 -28.08
C LEU A 17 -6.16 18.97 -26.97
N LYS A 18 -5.79 19.19 -25.69
CA LYS A 18 -6.54 18.77 -24.50
C LYS A 18 -7.05 17.32 -24.61
N PRO A 19 -6.14 16.34 -24.82
CA PRO A 19 -6.53 14.96 -25.03
C PRO A 19 -7.17 14.39 -23.77
N SER A 20 -8.07 13.44 -23.91
CA SER A 20 -8.67 12.73 -22.76
C SER A 20 -7.63 11.92 -22.01
N ILE A 21 -6.66 11.32 -22.72
CA ILE A 21 -5.57 10.50 -22.15
C ILE A 21 -4.25 10.88 -22.85
N ALA A 22 -3.19 11.02 -22.08
CA ALA A 22 -1.81 11.15 -22.56
C ALA A 22 -0.99 9.98 -22.03
N VAL A 23 -0.31 9.26 -22.93
CA VAL A 23 0.67 8.22 -22.57
C VAL A 23 2.05 8.84 -22.68
N ILE A 24 2.82 8.83 -21.60
CA ILE A 24 4.06 9.58 -21.45
C ILE A 24 5.19 8.64 -21.01
N ASP A 25 6.23 8.53 -21.84
CA ASP A 25 7.46 7.84 -21.46
C ASP A 25 8.25 8.66 -20.44
N ILE A 26 8.83 8.01 -19.41
CA ILE A 26 9.74 8.70 -18.48
C ILE A 26 11.03 9.13 -19.17
N GLY A 27 11.60 8.28 -20.02
CA GLY A 27 12.91 8.47 -20.65
C GLY A 27 12.92 9.42 -21.84
N MET A 28 12.18 10.53 -21.80
CA MET A 28 12.15 11.51 -22.88
C MET A 28 13.29 12.54 -22.78
N PRO A 29 13.84 13.01 -23.93
CA PRO A 29 14.83 14.07 -23.95
C PRO A 29 14.22 15.45 -23.62
N GLN A 30 15.07 16.43 -23.27
CA GLN A 30 14.78 17.82 -22.93
C GLN A 30 13.98 18.02 -21.63
N LEU A 31 12.94 17.23 -21.40
CA LEU A 31 12.13 17.22 -20.19
C LEU A 31 11.69 15.78 -19.96
N ASN A 32 12.03 15.21 -18.78
CA ASN A 32 11.64 13.84 -18.47
C ASN A 32 10.12 13.73 -18.33
N GLY A 33 9.60 12.49 -18.48
CA GLY A 33 8.16 12.27 -18.55
C GLY A 33 7.41 12.58 -17.25
N ILE A 34 8.03 12.45 -16.09
CA ILE A 34 7.39 12.78 -14.80
C ILE A 34 7.22 14.29 -14.66
N ASP A 35 8.25 15.05 -15.00
CA ASP A 35 8.18 16.51 -14.95
C ASP A 35 7.25 17.04 -16.05
N ALA A 36 7.22 16.40 -17.24
CA ALA A 36 6.22 16.69 -18.27
C ALA A 36 4.80 16.41 -17.78
N ALA A 37 4.55 15.28 -17.12
CA ALA A 37 3.26 14.92 -16.53
C ALA A 37 2.77 15.98 -15.53
N SER A 38 3.68 16.43 -14.64
CA SER A 38 3.36 17.49 -13.68
C SER A 38 2.95 18.81 -14.36
N GLN A 39 3.61 19.17 -15.47
CA GLN A 39 3.26 20.36 -16.24
C GLN A 39 1.96 20.17 -17.05
N VAL A 40 1.73 18.97 -17.62
CA VAL A 40 0.47 18.63 -18.29
C VAL A 40 -0.71 18.79 -17.33
N GLY A 41 -0.57 18.34 -16.07
CA GLY A 41 -1.60 18.52 -15.05
C GLY A 41 -2.00 19.99 -14.83
N LYS A 42 -1.09 20.95 -15.09
CA LYS A 42 -1.36 22.40 -14.96
C LYS A 42 -2.01 22.99 -16.23
N VAL A 43 -1.52 22.60 -17.42
CA VAL A 43 -2.00 23.18 -18.69
C VAL A 43 -3.23 22.48 -19.26
N SER A 44 -3.47 21.23 -18.86
CA SER A 44 -4.62 20.41 -19.28
C SER A 44 -5.11 19.52 -18.13
N PRO A 45 -5.78 20.08 -17.10
CA PRO A 45 -6.13 19.37 -15.86
C PRO A 45 -7.08 18.18 -16.07
N LEU A 46 -7.80 18.14 -17.16
CA LEU A 46 -8.74 17.05 -17.50
C LEU A 46 -8.05 15.88 -18.21
N THR A 47 -6.83 16.07 -18.70
CA THR A 47 -6.06 15.01 -19.35
C THR A 47 -5.62 14.00 -18.30
N LYS A 48 -6.02 12.75 -18.47
CA LYS A 48 -5.60 11.62 -17.62
C LYS A 48 -4.25 11.10 -18.12
N ILE A 49 -3.31 10.93 -17.22
CA ILE A 49 -1.92 10.60 -17.56
C ILE A 49 -1.63 9.13 -17.27
N ILE A 50 -1.04 8.43 -18.24
CA ILE A 50 -0.45 7.11 -18.12
C ILE A 50 1.05 7.27 -18.29
N ILE A 51 1.83 6.81 -17.32
CA ILE A 51 3.29 6.76 -17.41
C ILE A 51 3.73 5.41 -17.97
N LEU A 52 4.65 5.43 -18.93
CA LEU A 52 5.41 4.28 -19.42
C LEU A 52 6.82 4.33 -18.87
N SER A 53 7.34 3.20 -18.33
CA SER A 53 8.65 3.16 -17.69
C SER A 53 9.32 1.80 -17.81
N MET A 54 10.65 1.79 -17.78
CA MET A 54 11.45 0.59 -17.51
C MET A 54 11.72 0.39 -16.01
N HIS A 55 11.33 1.36 -15.16
CA HIS A 55 11.67 1.37 -13.74
C HIS A 55 10.52 0.83 -12.88
N THR A 56 10.87 -0.02 -11.92
CA THR A 56 9.96 -0.56 -10.91
C THR A 56 10.20 0.05 -9.52
N ASP A 57 11.15 0.98 -9.41
CA ASP A 57 11.54 1.60 -8.14
C ASP A 57 10.42 2.48 -7.56
N GLU A 58 10.20 2.36 -6.26
CA GLU A 58 9.22 3.12 -5.51
C GLU A 58 9.32 4.64 -5.77
N THR A 59 10.54 5.16 -5.86
CA THR A 59 10.77 6.61 -6.05
C THR A 59 10.14 7.13 -7.37
N TYR A 60 10.30 6.39 -8.47
CA TYR A 60 9.70 6.76 -9.75
C TYR A 60 8.17 6.66 -9.70
N ILE A 61 7.66 5.60 -9.07
CA ILE A 61 6.22 5.37 -8.95
C ILE A 61 5.58 6.48 -8.12
N LEU A 62 6.14 6.81 -6.95
CA LEU A 62 5.64 7.89 -6.08
C LEU A 62 5.68 9.25 -6.76
N ARG A 63 6.77 9.57 -7.48
CA ARG A 63 6.86 10.81 -8.24
C ARG A 63 5.79 10.89 -9.35
N ALA A 64 5.53 9.79 -10.05
CA ALA A 64 4.48 9.71 -11.06
C ALA A 64 3.08 9.93 -10.44
N LEU A 65 2.80 9.29 -9.30
CA LEU A 65 1.55 9.49 -8.56
C LEU A 65 1.38 10.93 -8.08
N THR A 66 2.45 11.54 -7.56
CA THR A 66 2.47 12.95 -7.14
C THR A 66 2.23 13.88 -8.33
N ALA A 67 2.70 13.52 -9.53
CA ALA A 67 2.39 14.21 -10.79
C ALA A 67 0.97 13.92 -11.31
N SER A 68 0.10 13.31 -10.48
CA SER A 68 -1.30 12.98 -10.79
C SER A 68 -1.50 11.95 -11.91
N ALA A 69 -0.51 11.11 -12.18
CA ALA A 69 -0.67 9.98 -13.09
C ALA A 69 -1.78 9.04 -12.60
N LYS A 70 -2.64 8.60 -13.51
CA LYS A 70 -3.72 7.64 -13.26
C LYS A 70 -3.35 6.22 -13.65
N GLY A 71 -2.25 6.06 -14.38
CA GLY A 71 -1.69 4.77 -14.74
C GLY A 71 -0.17 4.79 -14.72
N TYR A 72 0.42 3.62 -14.40
CA TYR A 72 1.85 3.37 -14.51
C TYR A 72 2.06 1.97 -15.09
N LEU A 73 2.65 1.91 -16.27
CA LEU A 73 2.88 0.70 -17.03
C LEU A 73 4.37 0.45 -17.19
N LEU A 74 4.75 -0.82 -17.11
CA LEU A 74 6.09 -1.24 -17.51
C LEU A 74 6.14 -1.40 -19.04
N LYS A 75 7.23 -0.94 -19.66
CA LYS A 75 7.44 -1.08 -21.08
C LYS A 75 7.49 -2.54 -21.54
N ASP A 76 8.00 -3.44 -20.67
CA ASP A 76 8.10 -4.87 -20.96
C ASP A 76 6.74 -5.57 -21.08
N THR A 77 5.70 -5.02 -20.44
CA THR A 77 4.32 -5.56 -20.50
C THR A 77 3.35 -4.60 -21.21
N ALA A 78 3.87 -3.54 -21.82
CA ALA A 78 3.03 -2.48 -22.38
C ALA A 78 2.11 -2.98 -23.50
N GLU A 79 2.52 -3.97 -24.30
CA GLU A 79 1.70 -4.55 -25.36
C GLU A 79 0.39 -5.12 -24.83
N ASP A 80 0.45 -5.82 -23.68
CA ASP A 80 -0.72 -6.44 -23.05
C ASP A 80 -1.48 -5.45 -22.15
N ASP A 81 -0.77 -4.57 -21.44
CA ASP A 81 -1.33 -3.70 -20.41
C ASP A 81 -1.94 -2.41 -20.94
N LEU A 82 -1.48 -1.87 -22.10
CA LEU A 82 -1.85 -0.53 -22.58
C LEU A 82 -3.35 -0.41 -22.87
N LEU A 83 -3.92 -1.36 -23.58
CA LEU A 83 -5.34 -1.29 -23.96
C LEU A 83 -6.26 -1.46 -22.74
N PRO A 84 -6.03 -2.42 -21.82
CA PRO A 84 -6.73 -2.46 -20.53
C PRO A 84 -6.60 -1.19 -19.71
N ALA A 85 -5.40 -0.59 -19.63
CA ALA A 85 -5.15 0.64 -18.92
C ALA A 85 -5.96 1.82 -19.49
N VAL A 86 -5.93 2.00 -20.81
CA VAL A 86 -6.70 3.07 -21.48
C VAL A 86 -8.19 2.92 -21.19
N LYS A 87 -8.75 1.69 -21.29
CA LYS A 87 -10.16 1.42 -20.97
C LYS A 87 -10.50 1.72 -19.52
N ALA A 88 -9.67 1.27 -18.57
CA ALA A 88 -9.89 1.50 -17.14
C ALA A 88 -9.83 2.99 -16.80
N ILE A 89 -8.84 3.71 -17.33
CA ILE A 89 -8.64 5.13 -17.08
C ILE A 89 -9.73 5.98 -17.77
N ALA A 90 -10.17 5.59 -18.97
CA ALA A 90 -11.32 6.22 -19.62
C ALA A 90 -12.58 6.11 -18.74
N ALA A 91 -12.79 4.96 -18.10
CA ALA A 91 -13.88 4.72 -17.15
C ALA A 91 -13.68 5.38 -15.75
N GLY A 92 -12.65 6.21 -15.57
CA GLY A 92 -12.39 6.91 -14.30
C GLY A 92 -11.63 6.11 -13.25
N LYS A 93 -11.17 4.88 -13.57
CA LYS A 93 -10.35 4.04 -12.67
C LYS A 93 -8.88 4.36 -12.83
N SER A 94 -8.04 3.86 -11.92
CA SER A 94 -6.58 3.83 -12.08
C SER A 94 -6.14 2.46 -12.58
N PHE A 95 -4.95 2.40 -13.20
CA PHE A 95 -4.37 1.14 -13.66
C PHE A 95 -2.86 1.12 -13.42
N PHE A 96 -2.37 0.04 -12.82
CA PHE A 96 -0.95 -0.22 -12.59
C PHE A 96 -0.63 -1.63 -13.06
N SER A 97 0.48 -1.79 -13.78
CA SER A 97 0.97 -3.15 -14.11
C SER A 97 1.09 -3.98 -12.84
N PRO A 98 0.81 -5.29 -12.86
CA PRO A 98 0.78 -6.15 -11.66
C PRO A 98 2.06 -6.07 -10.81
N ALA A 99 3.23 -5.99 -11.45
CA ALA A 99 4.51 -5.84 -10.76
C ALA A 99 4.59 -4.52 -9.97
N ILE A 100 4.09 -3.42 -10.53
CA ILE A 100 4.05 -2.10 -9.89
C ILE A 100 3.08 -2.11 -8.70
N ALA A 101 1.91 -2.71 -8.86
CA ALA A 101 0.95 -2.85 -7.77
C ALA A 101 1.53 -3.65 -6.59
N LYS A 102 2.29 -4.72 -6.88
CA LYS A 102 2.99 -5.52 -5.88
C LYS A 102 4.03 -4.69 -5.13
N THR A 103 4.91 -3.96 -5.84
CA THR A 103 5.92 -3.08 -5.22
C THR A 103 5.28 -2.06 -4.28
N LEU A 104 4.23 -1.36 -4.74
CA LEU A 104 3.51 -0.38 -3.92
C LEU A 104 2.93 -0.98 -2.64
N LEU A 105 2.36 -2.18 -2.72
CA LEU A 105 1.81 -2.87 -1.55
C LEU A 105 2.89 -3.30 -0.56
N GLU A 106 3.99 -3.89 -1.05
CA GLU A 106 5.12 -4.33 -0.21
C GLU A 106 5.78 -3.16 0.51
N ASP A 107 6.00 -2.05 -0.20
CA ASP A 107 6.61 -0.83 0.37
C ASP A 107 5.64 -0.15 1.35
N HIS A 108 4.34 -0.11 1.07
CA HIS A 108 3.35 0.40 2.00
C HIS A 108 3.29 -0.42 3.29
N VAL A 109 3.29 -1.76 3.20
CA VAL A 109 3.34 -2.65 4.37
C VAL A 109 4.63 -2.43 5.16
N ARG A 110 5.78 -2.29 4.47
CA ARG A 110 7.08 -1.98 5.11
C ARG A 110 7.02 -0.65 5.87
N PHE A 111 6.48 0.39 5.25
CA PHE A 111 6.31 1.71 5.84
C PHE A 111 5.41 1.70 7.09
N LEU A 112 4.28 0.98 7.04
CA LEU A 112 3.39 0.81 8.20
C LEU A 112 4.10 0.10 9.35
N ARG A 113 4.87 -0.96 9.05
CA ARG A 113 5.67 -1.68 10.06
C ARG A 113 6.73 -0.80 10.70
N GLN A 114 7.46 0.00 9.92
CA GLN A 114 8.51 0.90 10.43
C GLN A 114 7.94 2.00 11.33
N ARG A 115 6.71 2.46 11.08
CA ARG A 115 6.02 3.47 11.92
C ARG A 115 5.27 2.88 13.11
N GLY A 116 5.36 1.58 13.34
CA GLY A 116 4.59 0.92 14.38
C GLY A 116 3.07 0.94 14.14
N ILE A 117 2.64 1.25 12.89
CA ILE A 117 1.24 1.24 12.47
C ILE A 117 0.84 -0.16 11.94
N GLY A 118 1.76 -1.14 12.03
CA GLY A 118 1.42 -2.55 11.91
C GLY A 118 0.40 -2.93 12.99
N ASP A 119 -0.45 -3.90 12.71
CA ASP A 119 -1.34 -4.40 13.75
C ASP A 119 -0.48 -4.82 14.96
N SER A 120 -0.67 -4.17 16.10
CA SER A 120 0.09 -4.51 17.30
C SER A 120 -0.02 -6.00 17.64
N HIS A 121 -1.06 -6.67 17.14
CA HIS A 121 -1.23 -8.12 17.19
C HIS A 121 -0.12 -8.88 16.42
N ASP A 122 0.46 -8.30 15.38
CA ASP A 122 1.56 -8.91 14.60
C ASP A 122 2.90 -8.90 15.37
N LEU A 123 3.00 -8.11 16.44
CA LEU A 123 4.15 -8.11 17.34
C LEU A 123 4.18 -9.34 18.27
N LEU A 124 3.06 -10.04 18.38
CA LEU A 124 2.93 -11.21 19.21
C LEU A 124 3.46 -12.47 18.51
N THR A 125 4.13 -13.32 19.26
CA THR A 125 4.44 -14.68 18.83
C THR A 125 3.14 -15.50 18.75
N ASP A 126 3.14 -16.61 18.03
CA ASP A 126 1.96 -17.49 17.94
C ASP A 126 1.48 -17.93 19.33
N ARG A 127 2.42 -18.23 20.25
CA ARG A 127 2.09 -18.59 21.61
C ARG A 127 1.46 -17.45 22.41
N GLU A 128 1.94 -16.24 22.25
CA GLU A 128 1.34 -15.05 22.88
C GLU A 128 -0.06 -14.76 22.31
N LYS A 129 -0.31 -15.06 21.03
CA LYS A 129 -1.64 -14.95 20.41
C LYS A 129 -2.64 -15.96 20.99
N GLU A 130 -2.21 -17.22 21.19
CA GLU A 130 -3.03 -18.24 21.85
C GLU A 130 -3.37 -17.83 23.29
N VAL A 131 -2.39 -17.37 24.04
CA VAL A 131 -2.59 -16.89 25.43
C VAL A 131 -3.50 -15.67 25.46
N LEU A 132 -3.32 -14.71 24.56
CA LEU A 132 -4.19 -13.53 24.42
C LEU A 132 -5.65 -13.93 24.20
N HIS A 133 -5.89 -14.87 23.26
CA HIS A 133 -7.23 -15.34 22.92
C HIS A 133 -7.94 -15.95 24.13
N LEU A 134 -7.29 -16.88 24.83
CA LEU A 134 -7.86 -17.57 25.98
C LEU A 134 -8.10 -16.62 27.17
N LEU A 135 -7.17 -15.67 27.42
CA LEU A 135 -7.37 -14.65 28.46
C LEU A 135 -8.53 -13.72 28.12
N ALA A 136 -8.71 -13.39 26.83
CA ALA A 136 -9.80 -12.55 26.36
C ALA A 136 -11.18 -13.23 26.46
N GLU A 137 -11.22 -14.58 26.40
CA GLU A 137 -12.41 -15.38 26.72
C GLU A 137 -12.75 -15.38 28.23
N GLY A 138 -11.97 -14.71 29.08
CA GLY A 138 -12.19 -14.64 30.51
C GLY A 138 -11.56 -15.77 31.31
N ARG A 139 -10.71 -16.60 30.70
CA ARG A 139 -10.05 -17.71 31.41
C ARG A 139 -8.94 -17.20 32.34
N SER A 140 -8.80 -17.87 33.50
CA SER A 140 -7.70 -17.62 34.43
C SER A 140 -6.37 -18.18 33.93
N ASN A 141 -5.25 -17.70 34.45
CA ASN A 141 -3.92 -18.22 34.08
C ASN A 141 -3.80 -19.75 34.32
N LYS A 142 -4.48 -20.30 35.33
CA LYS A 142 -4.49 -21.75 35.60
C LYS A 142 -5.25 -22.55 34.53
N GLU A 143 -6.42 -22.04 34.09
CA GLU A 143 -7.19 -22.68 33.03
C GLU A 143 -6.44 -22.63 31.70
N VAL A 144 -5.81 -21.48 31.37
CA VAL A 144 -4.97 -21.34 30.17
C VAL A 144 -3.77 -22.30 30.23
N ALA A 145 -3.12 -22.43 31.39
CA ALA A 145 -2.01 -23.37 31.61
C ALA A 145 -2.41 -24.83 31.36
N ASN A 146 -3.57 -25.23 31.88
CA ASN A 146 -4.11 -26.57 31.67
C ASN A 146 -4.46 -26.82 30.16
N LEU A 147 -5.10 -25.87 29.52
CA LEU A 147 -5.49 -26.00 28.11
C LEU A 147 -4.27 -26.05 27.14
N LEU A 148 -3.23 -25.33 27.49
CA LEU A 148 -2.04 -25.24 26.64
C LEU A 148 -0.94 -26.24 27.09
N GLU A 149 -1.21 -27.06 28.12
CA GLU A 149 -0.32 -28.10 28.69
C GLU A 149 1.06 -27.55 29.10
N ILE A 150 1.09 -26.35 29.70
CA ILE A 150 2.32 -25.71 30.18
C ILE A 150 2.17 -25.20 31.62
N GLY A 151 3.29 -24.84 32.25
CA GLY A 151 3.29 -24.31 33.61
C GLY A 151 2.58 -22.96 33.75
N VAL A 152 1.93 -22.70 34.88
CA VAL A 152 1.28 -21.44 35.20
C VAL A 152 2.27 -20.26 35.11
N SER A 153 3.50 -20.44 35.62
CA SER A 153 4.57 -19.45 35.55
C SER A 153 4.95 -19.08 34.13
N THR A 154 4.87 -20.04 33.19
CA THR A 154 5.10 -19.81 31.75
C THR A 154 3.99 -18.95 31.16
N ILE A 155 2.72 -19.20 31.54
CA ILE A 155 1.58 -18.35 31.12
C ILE A 155 1.75 -16.93 31.67
N GLU A 156 2.17 -16.76 32.92
CA GLU A 156 2.42 -15.43 33.48
C GLU A 156 3.50 -14.68 32.73
N THR A 157 4.55 -15.37 32.27
CA THR A 157 5.60 -14.79 31.43
C THR A 157 5.03 -14.36 30.07
N HIS A 158 4.28 -15.22 29.38
CA HIS A 158 3.65 -14.88 28.12
C HIS A 158 2.67 -13.71 28.26
N ARG A 159 1.87 -13.71 29.33
CA ARG A 159 0.95 -12.62 29.65
C ARG A 159 1.68 -11.29 29.86
N MET A 160 2.76 -11.29 30.63
CA MET A 160 3.58 -10.09 30.85
C MET A 160 4.15 -9.56 29.53
N ASN A 161 4.72 -10.45 28.70
CA ASN A 161 5.30 -10.07 27.41
C ASN A 161 4.27 -9.52 26.45
N LEU A 162 3.10 -10.16 26.28
CA LEU A 162 2.04 -9.67 25.41
C LEU A 162 1.48 -8.32 25.89
N MET A 163 1.31 -8.15 27.21
CA MET A 163 0.85 -6.86 27.76
C MET A 163 1.86 -5.75 27.51
N GLN A 164 3.16 -6.03 27.65
CA GLN A 164 4.23 -5.09 27.34
C GLN A 164 4.23 -4.72 25.83
N LYS A 165 4.16 -5.71 24.94
CA LYS A 165 4.15 -5.51 23.48
C LYS A 165 2.93 -4.72 22.99
N LEU A 166 1.78 -4.93 23.62
CA LEU A 166 0.51 -4.27 23.28
C LEU A 166 0.26 -2.99 24.07
N ASN A 167 1.15 -2.64 25.01
CA ASN A 167 1.00 -1.52 25.96
C ASN A 167 -0.32 -1.60 26.73
N LEU A 168 -0.63 -2.80 27.28
CA LEU A 168 -1.81 -3.08 28.10
C LEU A 168 -1.40 -3.24 29.55
N HIS A 169 -2.26 -2.81 30.51
CA HIS A 169 -1.93 -2.78 31.94
C HIS A 169 -2.89 -3.55 32.81
N SER A 170 -3.97 -4.09 32.24
CA SER A 170 -5.00 -4.84 32.97
C SER A 170 -5.65 -5.94 32.13
N THR A 171 -6.29 -6.91 32.79
CA THR A 171 -7.09 -7.95 32.10
C THR A 171 -8.27 -7.32 31.34
N ALA A 172 -8.89 -6.28 31.89
CA ALA A 172 -9.96 -5.56 31.21
C ALA A 172 -9.47 -4.96 29.87
N GLU A 173 -8.25 -4.42 29.84
CA GLU A 173 -7.66 -3.90 28.61
C GLU A 173 -7.34 -4.99 27.59
N ILE A 174 -6.95 -6.20 28.06
CA ILE A 174 -6.78 -7.38 27.18
C ILE A 174 -8.12 -7.71 26.48
N ILE A 175 -9.21 -7.79 27.25
CA ILE A 175 -10.55 -8.08 26.70
C ILE A 175 -10.98 -7.00 25.72
N LEU A 176 -10.87 -5.72 26.08
CA LEU A 176 -11.23 -4.59 25.20
C LEU A 176 -10.39 -4.57 23.92
N TYR A 177 -9.10 -4.87 24.01
CA TYR A 177 -8.22 -5.01 22.87
C TYR A 177 -8.70 -6.11 21.92
N ALA A 178 -8.99 -7.30 22.47
CA ALA A 178 -9.43 -8.45 21.70
C ALA A 178 -10.77 -8.21 21.00
N VAL A 179 -11.73 -7.53 21.66
CA VAL A 179 -13.01 -7.12 21.06
C VAL A 179 -12.79 -6.11 19.92
N ARG A 180 -11.98 -5.05 20.15
CA ARG A 180 -11.65 -4.04 19.11
C ARG A 180 -11.00 -4.66 17.88
N LYS A 181 -10.14 -5.65 18.09
CA LYS A 181 -9.43 -6.37 17.02
C LYS A 181 -10.24 -7.52 16.43
N ARG A 182 -11.46 -7.75 16.90
CA ARG A 182 -12.33 -8.86 16.48
C ARG A 182 -11.68 -10.23 16.63
N ILE A 183 -10.81 -10.38 17.63
CA ILE A 183 -10.17 -11.65 18.00
C ILE A 183 -11.18 -12.56 18.69
N ILE A 184 -12.06 -11.97 19.51
CA ILE A 184 -13.24 -12.64 20.10
C ILE A 184 -14.51 -11.89 19.67
N HIS A 185 -15.62 -12.64 19.60
CA HIS A 185 -16.97 -12.09 19.37
C HIS A 185 -17.70 -12.06 20.71
N GLN A 186 -18.48 -11.00 20.95
CA GLN A 186 -19.46 -10.94 22.04
C GLN A 186 -20.68 -11.78 21.72
#